data_9829a827aaa64ec7d6995732c73ff605
#
_entry.id   9829a827aaa64ec7d6995732c73ff605
#
_cell.length_a   1.000
_cell.length_b   1.000
_cell.length_c   1.000
_cell.angle_alpha   90.00
_cell.angle_beta   90.00
_cell.angle_gamma   90.00
#
_symmetry.space_group_name_H-M   'P 1'
#
loop_
_entity.id
_entity.type
_entity.pdbx_description
1 polymer ?
#
loop_
_entity_poly.entity_id
_entity_poly.type
_entity_poly.pdbx_seq_one_letter_code
_entity_poly.pdbx_strand_id
1 'polypeptide(L)'
;KHPETFERLKTEGHAIGNHTFNHLKGWKTDDETYIANTLKCQELTQSKLFRPPYGRIKKSQIKKLNSVFSSQFSFNNSQTANPKLQIVMWDVLSGDFDVNLSPEKCYENVIKNTENGSIIVFHDSIKAFDRLQYALPKTIQYLRDKGYQFGTL
;
A
#
# COMPACT_ATOMS: atom_id res chain seq x y z
N LYS A 1 -2.72 -10.43 -13.33
CA LYS A 1 -3.14 -11.83 -13.37
C LYS A 1 -4.66 -11.96 -13.16
N HIS A 2 -5.28 -11.01 -12.45
CA HIS A 2 -6.70 -11.01 -12.11
C HIS A 2 -7.32 -9.63 -12.46
N PRO A 3 -7.53 -9.32 -13.76
CA PRO A 3 -8.03 -8.02 -14.19
C PRO A 3 -9.44 -7.73 -13.65
N GLU A 4 -10.28 -8.74 -13.53
CA GLU A 4 -11.65 -8.62 -13.01
C GLU A 4 -11.64 -8.16 -11.53
N THR A 5 -10.75 -8.72 -10.70
CA THR A 5 -10.58 -8.30 -9.30
C THR A 5 -10.08 -6.86 -9.22
N PHE A 6 -9.17 -6.47 -10.12
CA PHE A 6 -8.65 -5.11 -10.17
C PHE A 6 -9.74 -4.09 -10.54
N GLU A 7 -10.60 -4.40 -11.50
CA GLU A 7 -11.74 -3.55 -11.85
C GLU A 7 -12.78 -3.48 -10.71
N ARG A 8 -13.03 -4.58 -10.03
CA ARG A 8 -13.90 -4.58 -8.83
C ARG A 8 -13.38 -3.65 -7.74
N LEU A 9 -12.08 -3.64 -7.46
CA LEU A 9 -11.51 -2.72 -6.46
C LEU A 9 -11.82 -1.26 -6.78
N LYS A 10 -11.78 -0.88 -8.06
CA LYS A 10 -12.14 0.47 -8.50
C LYS A 10 -13.62 0.77 -8.34
N THR A 11 -14.48 -0.14 -8.80
CA THR A 11 -15.93 0.06 -8.79
C THR A 11 -16.53 -0.02 -7.38
N GLU A 12 -15.89 -0.75 -6.49
CA GLU A 12 -16.28 -0.86 -5.08
C GLU A 12 -15.72 0.28 -4.20
N GLY A 13 -15.05 1.27 -4.80
CA GLY A 13 -14.64 2.50 -4.11
C GLY A 13 -13.35 2.38 -3.32
N HIS A 14 -12.52 1.38 -3.59
CA HIS A 14 -11.20 1.26 -2.98
C HIS A 14 -10.18 2.19 -3.62
N ALA A 15 -9.29 2.80 -2.82
CA ALA A 15 -8.15 3.54 -3.34
C ALA A 15 -7.05 2.57 -3.80
N ILE A 16 -6.56 2.79 -5.02
CA ILE A 16 -5.47 2.00 -5.59
C ILE A 16 -4.20 2.81 -5.55
N GLY A 17 -3.11 2.22 -5.07
CA GLY A 17 -1.80 2.83 -5.01
C GLY A 17 -0.73 2.04 -5.76
N ASN A 18 0.36 2.72 -6.11
CA ASN A 18 1.52 2.12 -6.73
C ASN A 18 2.41 1.45 -5.68
N HIS A 19 2.86 0.23 -5.95
CA HIS A 19 3.73 -0.54 -5.05
C HIS A 19 4.92 -1.16 -5.79
N THR A 20 5.40 -0.51 -6.84
CA THR A 20 6.32 -0.99 -7.88
C THR A 20 5.76 -2.20 -8.66
N PHE A 21 6.25 -2.43 -9.85
CA PHE A 21 5.73 -3.51 -10.71
C PHE A 21 6.19 -4.91 -10.25
N ASN A 22 7.45 -5.03 -9.82
CA ASN A 22 8.07 -6.28 -9.39
C ASN A 22 8.38 -6.34 -7.89
N HIS A 23 7.75 -5.48 -7.07
CA HIS A 23 7.96 -5.45 -5.62
C HIS A 23 9.44 -5.27 -5.22
N LEU A 24 10.15 -4.35 -5.91
CA LEU A 24 11.59 -4.14 -5.72
C LEU A 24 11.91 -3.47 -4.37
N LYS A 25 12.95 -3.95 -3.70
CA LYS A 25 13.47 -3.36 -2.47
C LYS A 25 14.36 -2.16 -2.81
N GLY A 26 13.88 -0.93 -2.56
CA GLY A 26 14.57 0.30 -2.96
C GLY A 26 16.02 0.39 -2.51
N TRP A 27 16.33 0.02 -1.25
CA TRP A 27 17.71 0.08 -0.73
C TRP A 27 18.68 -0.87 -1.43
N LYS A 28 18.19 -1.94 -2.07
CA LYS A 28 19.01 -2.94 -2.77
C LYS A 28 18.99 -2.80 -4.29
N THR A 29 18.23 -1.82 -4.80
CA THR A 29 18.05 -1.59 -6.23
C THR A 29 18.71 -0.24 -6.58
N ASP A 30 19.36 -0.15 -7.72
CA ASP A 30 19.83 1.14 -8.24
C ASP A 30 18.64 2.05 -8.57
N ASP A 31 18.92 3.35 -8.64
CA ASP A 31 17.85 4.33 -8.80
C ASP A 31 17.12 4.20 -10.13
N GLU A 32 17.85 3.94 -11.22
CA GLU A 32 17.25 3.89 -12.57
C GLU A 32 16.30 2.73 -12.71
N THR A 33 16.74 1.53 -12.30
CA THR A 33 15.90 0.33 -12.28
C THR A 33 14.68 0.51 -11.37
N TYR A 34 14.86 1.11 -10.20
CA TYR A 34 13.75 1.34 -9.27
C TYR A 34 12.71 2.31 -9.84
N ILE A 35 13.17 3.42 -10.44
CA ILE A 35 12.29 4.42 -11.07
C ILE A 35 11.54 3.79 -12.24
N ALA A 36 12.23 3.13 -13.18
CA ALA A 36 11.60 2.48 -14.32
C ALA A 36 10.53 1.46 -13.90
N ASN A 37 10.81 0.68 -12.85
CA ASN A 37 9.87 -0.30 -12.31
C ASN A 37 8.64 0.35 -11.65
N THR A 38 8.82 1.48 -10.98
CA THR A 38 7.73 2.26 -10.40
C THR A 38 6.87 2.89 -11.49
N LEU A 39 7.47 3.45 -12.54
CA LEU A 39 6.75 4.03 -13.67
C LEU A 39 5.94 2.98 -14.44
N LYS A 40 6.50 1.79 -14.66
CA LYS A 40 5.76 0.67 -15.25
C LYS A 40 4.50 0.29 -14.46
N CYS A 41 4.56 0.35 -13.14
CA CYS A 41 3.38 0.16 -12.29
C CYS A 41 2.40 1.33 -12.40
N GLN A 42 2.92 2.55 -12.59
CA GLN A 42 2.12 3.77 -12.72
C GLN A 42 1.20 3.75 -13.94
N GLU A 43 1.63 3.13 -15.05
CA GLU A 43 0.80 2.94 -16.25
C GLU A 43 -0.51 2.20 -15.94
N LEU A 44 -0.48 1.28 -14.96
CA LEU A 44 -1.64 0.49 -14.54
C LEU A 44 -2.47 1.19 -13.46
N THR A 45 -1.80 1.77 -12.47
CA THR A 45 -2.49 2.30 -11.28
C THR A 45 -2.99 3.72 -11.46
N GLN A 46 -2.32 4.52 -12.28
CA GLN A 46 -2.60 5.95 -12.52
C GLN A 46 -2.85 6.75 -11.22
N SER A 47 -2.17 6.37 -10.15
CA SER A 47 -2.39 6.89 -8.80
C SER A 47 -1.25 7.77 -8.33
N LYS A 48 -1.59 8.81 -7.57
CA LYS A 48 -0.59 9.60 -6.82
C LYS A 48 -0.12 8.92 -5.53
N LEU A 49 -0.82 7.87 -5.08
CA LEU A 49 -0.44 7.12 -3.89
C LEU A 49 0.66 6.12 -4.21
N PHE A 50 1.70 6.12 -3.43
CA PHE A 50 2.82 5.20 -3.56
C PHE A 50 3.25 4.65 -2.21
N ARG A 51 3.38 3.33 -2.13
CA ARG A 51 3.97 2.66 -0.97
C ARG A 51 5.22 1.91 -1.40
N PRO A 52 6.41 2.26 -0.87
CA PRO A 52 7.63 1.52 -1.22
C PRO A 52 7.57 0.10 -0.65
N PRO A 53 7.92 -0.93 -1.43
CA PRO A 53 8.03 -2.29 -0.93
C PRO A 53 8.95 -2.38 0.29
N TYR A 54 8.57 -3.16 1.28
CA TYR A 54 9.28 -3.31 2.56
C TYR A 54 9.44 -2.00 3.35
N GLY A 55 8.77 -0.90 2.97
CA GLY A 55 9.02 0.43 3.53
C GLY A 55 10.43 0.96 3.22
N ARG A 56 11.09 0.47 2.18
CA ARG A 56 12.51 0.74 1.88
C ARG A 56 12.66 1.50 0.57
N ILE A 57 13.01 2.78 0.68
CA ILE A 57 13.27 3.68 -0.45
C ILE A 57 14.43 4.61 -0.10
N LYS A 58 15.26 4.95 -1.08
CA LYS A 58 16.37 5.91 -0.94
C LYS A 58 15.86 7.34 -1.12
N LYS A 59 16.50 8.31 -0.46
CA LYS A 59 16.20 9.74 -0.68
C LYS A 59 16.38 10.17 -2.13
N SER A 60 17.39 9.63 -2.82
CA SER A 60 17.62 9.86 -4.26
C SER A 60 16.46 9.38 -5.12
N GLN A 61 15.91 8.19 -4.82
CA GLN A 61 14.74 7.63 -5.51
C GLN A 61 13.49 8.49 -5.30
N ILE A 62 13.24 8.95 -4.08
CA ILE A 62 12.12 9.88 -3.79
C ILE A 62 12.26 11.15 -4.62
N LYS A 63 13.44 11.77 -4.64
CA LYS A 63 13.68 13.01 -5.40
C LYS A 63 13.45 12.81 -6.89
N LYS A 64 13.98 11.73 -7.47
CA LYS A 64 13.80 11.39 -8.89
C LYS A 64 12.34 11.10 -9.23
N LEU A 65 11.64 10.28 -8.42
CA LEU A 65 10.21 10.00 -8.62
C LEU A 65 9.38 11.28 -8.60
N ASN A 66 9.57 12.15 -7.60
CA ASN A 66 8.84 13.41 -7.54
C ASN A 66 9.11 14.30 -8.76
N SER A 67 10.33 14.35 -9.27
CA SER A 67 10.67 15.10 -10.49
C SER A 67 9.92 14.55 -11.71
N VAL A 68 9.94 13.22 -11.90
CA VAL A 68 9.26 12.57 -13.03
C VAL A 68 7.74 12.73 -12.94
N PHE A 69 7.18 12.53 -11.75
CA PHE A 69 5.73 12.67 -11.55
C PHE A 69 5.26 14.09 -11.81
N SER A 70 6.01 15.10 -11.37
CA SER A 70 5.67 16.51 -11.62
C SER A 70 5.74 16.89 -13.10
N SER A 71 6.57 16.23 -13.91
CA SER A 71 6.74 16.55 -15.34
C SER A 71 5.84 15.73 -16.28
N GLN A 72 5.49 14.49 -15.91
CA GLN A 72 4.82 13.56 -16.83
C GLN A 72 3.35 13.31 -16.50
N PHE A 73 2.92 13.53 -15.24
CA PHE A 73 1.57 13.21 -14.83
C PHE A 73 0.82 14.48 -14.42
N SER A 74 0.02 15.01 -15.35
CA SER A 74 -1.02 16.00 -15.04
C SER A 74 -2.25 15.21 -14.59
N PHE A 75 -2.48 15.13 -13.27
CA PHE A 75 -3.73 14.55 -12.77
C PHE A 75 -4.88 15.54 -13.07
N ASN A 76 -5.81 15.10 -13.92
CA ASN A 76 -6.91 15.91 -14.42
C ASN A 76 -7.65 16.65 -13.30
N ASN A 77 -7.83 17.96 -13.48
CA ASN A 77 -8.71 18.87 -12.74
C ASN A 77 -8.33 19.30 -11.31
N SER A 78 -7.10 19.19 -10.89
CA SER A 78 -6.69 19.89 -9.67
C SER A 78 -5.81 21.09 -10.03
N GLN A 79 -6.28 22.32 -9.75
CA GLN A 79 -5.52 23.58 -9.91
C GLN A 79 -4.34 23.71 -8.91
N THR A 80 -3.89 22.59 -8.32
CA THR A 80 -2.72 22.56 -7.47
C THR A 80 -1.48 22.35 -8.30
N ALA A 81 -0.68 23.38 -8.41
CA ALA A 81 0.64 23.37 -9.02
C ALA A 81 1.48 22.21 -8.42
N ASN A 82 2.03 21.35 -9.28
CA ASN A 82 2.90 20.20 -9.00
C ASN A 82 2.26 19.00 -8.28
N PRO A 83 1.75 18.01 -9.02
CA PRO A 83 1.33 16.73 -8.44
C PRO A 83 2.55 15.98 -7.91
N LYS A 84 2.76 16.02 -6.60
CA LYS A 84 3.78 15.21 -5.94
C LYS A 84 3.24 13.81 -5.67
N LEU A 85 4.11 12.81 -5.82
CA LEU A 85 3.84 11.46 -5.38
C LEU A 85 3.64 11.44 -3.86
N GLN A 86 2.52 10.94 -3.40
CA GLN A 86 2.22 10.81 -1.98
C GLN A 86 2.73 9.48 -1.47
N ILE A 87 3.82 9.51 -0.69
CA ILE A 87 4.37 8.30 -0.08
C ILE A 87 3.56 7.93 1.15
N VAL A 88 2.94 6.76 1.12
CA VAL A 88 2.08 6.24 2.18
C VAL A 88 2.77 5.10 2.90
N MET A 89 3.10 5.30 4.16
CA MET A 89 3.64 4.26 5.04
C MET A 89 2.52 3.59 5.84
N TRP A 90 2.81 3.03 6.98
CA TRP A 90 1.85 2.39 7.88
C TRP A 90 2.23 2.61 9.34
N ASP A 91 1.26 2.43 10.21
CA ASP A 91 1.43 2.49 11.66
C ASP A 91 1.40 1.07 12.24
N VAL A 92 0.51 0.22 11.72
CA VAL A 92 0.27 -1.12 12.26
C VAL A 92 0.54 -2.19 11.21
N LEU A 93 1.48 -3.09 11.51
CA LEU A 93 1.81 -4.24 10.67
C LEU A 93 1.22 -5.50 11.30
N SER A 94 0.33 -6.16 10.58
CA SER A 94 -0.32 -7.40 11.07
C SER A 94 0.67 -8.54 11.32
N GLY A 95 1.72 -8.65 10.49
CA GLY A 95 2.66 -9.76 10.51
C GLY A 95 2.19 -10.99 9.73
N ASP A 96 1.11 -10.88 8.97
CA ASP A 96 0.49 -11.98 8.21
C ASP A 96 1.42 -12.65 7.21
N PHE A 97 2.48 -11.99 6.76
CA PHE A 97 3.51 -12.53 5.88
C PHE A 97 4.51 -13.48 6.59
N ASP A 98 4.55 -13.47 7.93
CA ASP A 98 5.44 -14.35 8.68
C ASP A 98 4.77 -15.70 8.95
N VAL A 99 5.29 -16.76 8.32
CA VAL A 99 4.74 -18.13 8.42
C VAL A 99 4.89 -18.72 9.82
N ASN A 100 5.78 -18.18 10.65
CA ASN A 100 5.99 -18.62 12.02
C ASN A 100 5.02 -17.95 13.01
N LEU A 101 4.29 -16.94 12.56
CA LEU A 101 3.30 -16.26 13.37
C LEU A 101 1.96 -16.99 13.30
N SER A 102 1.30 -17.21 14.44
CA SER A 102 -0.04 -17.78 14.42
C SER A 102 -1.09 -16.76 13.93
N PRO A 103 -2.21 -17.24 13.37
CA PRO A 103 -3.32 -16.36 12.97
C PRO A 103 -3.85 -15.48 14.12
N GLU A 104 -3.93 -16.04 15.33
CA GLU A 104 -4.35 -15.32 16.54
C GLU A 104 -3.39 -14.20 16.89
N LYS A 105 -2.07 -14.48 16.81
CA LYS A 105 -1.05 -13.48 17.08
C LYS A 105 -1.06 -12.35 16.06
N CYS A 106 -1.33 -12.67 14.81
CA CYS A 106 -1.53 -11.69 13.75
C CYS A 106 -2.71 -10.76 14.08
N TYR A 107 -3.85 -11.30 14.51
CA TYR A 107 -5.01 -10.54 14.98
C TYR A 107 -4.66 -9.66 16.20
N GLU A 108 -4.03 -10.23 17.22
CA GLU A 108 -3.60 -9.50 18.41
C GLU A 108 -2.68 -8.34 18.11
N ASN A 109 -1.71 -8.51 17.18
CA ASN A 109 -0.81 -7.44 16.76
C ASN A 109 -1.58 -6.22 16.25
N VAL A 110 -2.67 -6.44 15.54
CA VAL A 110 -3.47 -5.34 14.99
C VAL A 110 -4.30 -4.68 16.08
N ILE A 111 -5.12 -5.45 16.82
CA ILE A 111 -6.06 -4.84 17.77
C ILE A 111 -5.38 -4.12 18.94
N LYS A 112 -4.15 -4.54 19.32
CA LYS A 112 -3.39 -3.92 20.41
C LYS A 112 -2.71 -2.61 20.01
N ASN A 113 -2.44 -2.41 18.73
CA ASN A 113 -1.64 -1.28 18.24
C ASN A 113 -2.45 -0.30 17.36
N THR A 114 -3.75 -0.56 17.16
CA THR A 114 -4.58 0.33 16.35
C THR A 114 -5.10 1.50 17.18
N GLU A 115 -4.89 2.70 16.65
CA GLU A 115 -5.38 3.97 17.17
C GLU A 115 -6.15 4.74 16.08
N ASN A 116 -6.78 5.86 16.43
CA ASN A 116 -7.45 6.72 15.46
C ASN A 116 -6.45 7.22 14.41
N GLY A 117 -6.80 7.05 13.14
CA GLY A 117 -5.95 7.43 12.03
C GLY A 117 -4.88 6.41 11.63
N SER A 118 -4.81 5.25 12.31
CA SER A 118 -3.85 4.20 11.97
C SER A 118 -4.07 3.64 10.57
N ILE A 119 -2.98 3.48 9.83
CA ILE A 119 -2.90 2.74 8.58
C ILE A 119 -2.44 1.31 8.90
N ILE A 120 -3.32 0.35 8.69
CA ILE A 120 -3.08 -1.06 9.00
C ILE A 120 -2.69 -1.80 7.72
N VAL A 121 -1.64 -2.63 7.77
CA VAL A 121 -1.18 -3.43 6.63
C VAL A 121 -1.44 -4.90 6.82
N PHE A 122 -2.12 -5.47 5.83
CA PHE A 122 -2.20 -6.89 5.53
C PHE A 122 -1.67 -7.16 4.11
N HIS A 123 -1.35 -8.39 3.77
CA HIS A 123 -0.77 -8.76 2.48
C HIS A 123 -1.66 -9.74 1.72
N ASP A 124 -2.00 -9.38 0.48
CA ASP A 124 -2.70 -10.26 -0.46
C ASP A 124 -1.69 -11.18 -1.15
N SER A 125 -1.35 -12.27 -0.48
CA SER A 125 -0.42 -13.28 -1.00
C SER A 125 -0.75 -14.66 -0.48
N ILE A 126 -0.46 -15.71 -1.28
CA ILE A 126 -0.63 -17.10 -0.87
C ILE A 126 0.06 -17.39 0.47
N LYS A 127 1.25 -16.83 0.65
CA LYS A 127 2.02 -16.96 1.89
C LYS A 127 1.31 -16.42 3.13
N ALA A 128 0.56 -15.33 2.98
CA ALA A 128 -0.13 -14.67 4.07
C ALA A 128 -1.54 -15.23 4.32
N PHE A 129 -2.09 -15.98 3.37
CA PHE A 129 -3.51 -16.31 3.31
C PHE A 129 -4.08 -16.92 4.58
N ASP A 130 -3.41 -17.90 5.19
CA ASP A 130 -3.89 -18.59 6.40
C ASP A 130 -4.09 -17.62 7.57
N ARG A 131 -3.19 -16.65 7.71
CA ARG A 131 -3.26 -15.62 8.76
C ARG A 131 -4.25 -14.52 8.38
N LEU A 132 -4.24 -14.11 7.11
CA LEU A 132 -5.11 -13.07 6.58
C LEU A 132 -6.59 -13.47 6.73
N GLN A 133 -6.98 -14.66 6.26
CA GLN A 133 -8.36 -15.13 6.29
C GLN A 133 -8.95 -15.24 7.70
N TYR A 134 -8.10 -15.46 8.70
CA TYR A 134 -8.50 -15.49 10.11
C TYR A 134 -8.51 -14.08 10.72
N ALA A 135 -7.40 -13.34 10.58
CA ALA A 135 -7.17 -12.11 11.31
C ALA A 135 -7.96 -10.93 10.74
N LEU A 136 -8.04 -10.78 9.41
CA LEU A 136 -8.66 -9.60 8.80
C LEU A 136 -10.15 -9.44 9.12
N PRO A 137 -11.02 -10.46 8.93
CA PRO A 137 -12.44 -10.29 9.25
C PRO A 137 -12.68 -10.05 10.74
N LYS A 138 -11.92 -10.71 11.62
CA LYS A 138 -12.01 -10.48 13.08
C LYS A 138 -11.54 -9.09 13.48
N THR A 139 -10.49 -8.57 12.85
CA THR A 139 -10.01 -7.20 13.05
C THR A 139 -11.08 -6.19 12.66
N ILE A 140 -11.69 -6.36 11.48
CA ILE A 140 -12.74 -5.46 11.00
C ILE A 140 -13.92 -5.45 11.97
N GLN A 141 -14.39 -6.63 12.40
CA GLN A 141 -15.49 -6.74 13.34
C GLN A 141 -15.16 -6.07 14.68
N TYR A 142 -14.03 -6.42 15.28
CA TYR A 142 -13.59 -5.87 16.55
C TYR A 142 -13.48 -4.34 16.53
N LEU A 143 -12.87 -3.77 15.49
CA LEU A 143 -12.70 -2.32 15.38
C LEU A 143 -14.04 -1.61 15.17
N ARG A 144 -14.96 -2.19 14.39
CA ARG A 144 -16.34 -1.67 14.28
C ARG A 144 -17.07 -1.67 15.61
N ASP A 145 -16.96 -2.75 16.38
CA ASP A 145 -17.60 -2.87 17.72
C ASP A 145 -17.01 -1.85 18.71
N LYS A 146 -15.77 -1.40 18.47
CA LYS A 146 -15.12 -0.31 19.22
C LYS A 146 -15.43 1.09 18.68
N GLY A 147 -16.27 1.22 17.66
CA GLY A 147 -16.71 2.49 17.10
C GLY A 147 -15.78 3.08 16.03
N TYR A 148 -14.74 2.34 15.59
CA TYR A 148 -13.90 2.79 14.49
C TYR A 148 -14.64 2.76 13.16
N GLN A 149 -14.35 3.74 12.32
CA GLN A 149 -14.77 3.79 10.93
C GLN A 149 -13.57 3.54 10.02
N PHE A 150 -13.83 2.89 8.88
CA PHE A 150 -12.80 2.65 7.86
C PHE A 150 -12.96 3.65 6.73
N GLY A 151 -11.85 4.19 6.26
CA GLY A 151 -11.81 5.13 5.15
C GLY A 151 -10.73 4.76 4.15
N THR A 152 -10.72 5.49 3.04
CA THR A 152 -9.65 5.46 2.02
C THR A 152 -8.74 6.68 2.15
N LEU A 153 -7.53 6.58 1.60
CA LEU A 153 -6.55 7.67 1.54
C LEU A 153 -6.83 8.60 0.38
#